data_574c06a1478531a9b0819ffcd2c974d5
#
_entry.id   574c06a1478531a9b0819ffcd2c974d5
#
_cell.length_a   1.000
_cell.length_b   1.000
_cell.length_c   1.000
_cell.angle_alpha   90.00
_cell.angle_beta   90.00
_cell.angle_gamma   90.00
#
_symmetry.space_group_name_H-M   'P 1'
#
loop_
_entity.id
_entity.type
_entity.pdbx_description
1 polymer ?
#
loop_
_entity_poly.entity_id
_entity_poly.type
_entity_poly.pdbx_seq_one_letter_code
_entity_poly.pdbx_strand_id
1 'polypeptide(L)'
;MHKPSSLRWRLLWNLGWLLVVLMLASGLSAYWNGREAADTAYDRTLLASARTIAAGLSQRDGSLSADVPYVALDTFAYDSAGRIYYQVNDIHQKLISGYENLPGPPPGTPRTDSYPALARFYNAKYNGQNVRVVSLLKAVSEPNMNGMAEIRVAETDEARVSMARSLAADTLLRLGMLAVGALLLVWFAVSAALRPLERLRTAVEERQPDDLRPLPLVEVQHELGPLVRALNHFTERLRGQFERQAQFIADAAHELRTPLAALKARLELGLRSNEPETWRTTLESSAQSTDRLTHLANQLLSLARVENGARAIAEGGAQLLDLSQLARELGMAMAPLAHKRGVALALEADEPVWLRGEPTLLNELLSNLVDNALAHTPSGGNVILRVTAPAVLEVEDDGPGIPLEERDRVFERFYRRNQQVAGSGLGLAIVGEICRAHLAQITLHDGAQAGLKVRVSFIAG
;
A
#
# COMPACT_ATOMS: atom_id res chain seq x y z
N MET A 1 -20.93 7.98 -4.64
CA MET A 1 -19.79 7.13 -4.98
C MET A 1 -18.63 8.01 -5.46
N HIS A 2 -17.67 8.33 -4.60
CA HIS A 2 -16.45 9.03 -5.01
C HIS A 2 -15.61 8.05 -5.84
N LYS A 3 -15.45 8.35 -7.14
CA LYS A 3 -14.40 7.70 -7.93
C LYS A 3 -13.06 7.93 -7.22
N PRO A 4 -12.30 6.90 -6.88
CA PRO A 4 -10.98 7.10 -6.28
C PRO A 4 -10.15 7.90 -7.25
N SER A 5 -9.79 9.13 -6.86
CA SER A 5 -8.90 9.98 -7.65
C SER A 5 -7.58 9.23 -7.83
N SER A 6 -7.16 9.02 -9.08
CA SER A 6 -5.91 8.34 -9.37
C SER A 6 -4.75 9.03 -8.64
N LEU A 7 -3.78 8.27 -8.15
CA LEU A 7 -2.59 8.80 -7.46
C LEU A 7 -1.90 9.89 -8.32
N ARG A 8 -1.91 9.73 -9.64
CA ARG A 8 -1.41 10.69 -10.64
C ARG A 8 -2.10 12.04 -10.49
N TRP A 9 -3.44 12.07 -10.42
CA TRP A 9 -4.23 13.29 -10.27
C TRP A 9 -3.97 14.01 -8.94
N ARG A 10 -3.83 13.27 -7.85
CA ARG A 10 -3.52 13.86 -6.54
C ARG A 10 -2.15 14.52 -6.51
N LEU A 11 -1.13 13.87 -7.08
CA LEU A 11 0.22 14.43 -7.16
C LEU A 11 0.27 15.68 -8.03
N LEU A 12 -0.34 15.64 -9.22
CA LEU A 12 -0.39 16.79 -10.12
C LEU A 12 -1.17 17.97 -9.52
N TRP A 13 -2.27 17.69 -8.83
CA TRP A 13 -3.07 18.73 -8.18
C TRP A 13 -2.32 19.41 -7.03
N ASN A 14 -1.66 18.64 -6.18
CA ASN A 14 -0.87 19.18 -5.08
C ASN A 14 0.31 20.02 -5.59
N LEU A 15 1.03 19.51 -6.59
CA LEU A 15 2.13 20.24 -7.21
C LEU A 15 1.63 21.49 -7.94
N GLY A 16 0.53 21.39 -8.70
CA GLY A 16 -0.08 22.50 -9.41
C GLY A 16 -0.49 23.62 -8.47
N TRP A 17 -1.15 23.30 -7.36
CA TRP A 17 -1.54 24.29 -6.36
C TRP A 17 -0.31 24.99 -5.74
N LEU A 18 0.72 24.25 -5.40
CA LEU A 18 1.97 24.81 -4.87
C LEU A 18 2.62 25.78 -5.87
N LEU A 19 2.68 25.39 -7.14
CA LEU A 19 3.21 26.24 -8.21
C LEU A 19 2.39 27.52 -8.40
N VAL A 20 1.06 27.45 -8.33
CA VAL A 20 0.18 28.63 -8.42
C VAL A 20 0.46 29.61 -7.27
N VAL A 21 0.56 29.11 -6.03
CA VAL A 21 0.87 29.94 -4.86
C VAL A 21 2.25 30.61 -5.02
N LEU A 22 3.24 29.86 -5.48
CA LEU A 22 4.59 30.38 -5.72
C LEU A 22 4.60 31.44 -6.83
N MET A 23 3.86 31.23 -7.92
CA MET A 23 3.72 32.21 -9.01
C MET A 23 3.07 33.50 -8.53
N LEU A 24 2.00 33.41 -7.74
CA LEU A 24 1.33 34.59 -7.21
C LEU A 24 2.28 35.39 -6.28
N ALA A 25 2.98 34.72 -5.39
CA ALA A 25 3.95 35.35 -4.49
C ALA A 25 5.10 35.99 -5.28
N SER A 26 5.64 35.28 -6.28
CA SER A 26 6.72 35.81 -7.14
C SER A 26 6.26 36.96 -8.00
N GLY A 27 5.05 36.90 -8.56
CA GLY A 27 4.46 37.99 -9.36
C GLY A 27 4.25 39.26 -8.53
N LEU A 28 3.74 39.10 -7.30
CA LEU A 28 3.58 40.21 -6.36
C LEU A 28 4.94 40.83 -6.00
N SER A 29 5.92 40.00 -5.67
CA SER A 29 7.30 40.46 -5.38
C SER A 29 7.91 41.17 -6.57
N ALA A 30 7.77 40.64 -7.78
CA ALA A 30 8.28 41.25 -9.01
C ALA A 30 7.63 42.64 -9.28
N TYR A 31 6.33 42.75 -9.00
CA TYR A 31 5.64 44.03 -9.13
C TYR A 31 6.19 45.09 -8.14
N TRP A 32 6.35 44.72 -6.87
CA TRP A 32 6.89 45.63 -5.85
C TRP A 32 8.35 46.05 -6.14
N ASN A 33 9.20 45.09 -6.46
CA ASN A 33 10.60 45.34 -6.79
C ASN A 33 10.72 46.18 -8.10
N GLY A 34 9.86 45.85 -9.09
CA GLY A 34 9.81 46.62 -10.32
C GLY A 34 9.38 48.06 -10.09
N ARG A 35 8.43 48.33 -9.20
CA ARG A 35 7.99 49.65 -8.83
C ARG A 35 9.09 50.44 -8.11
N GLU A 36 9.77 49.82 -7.15
CA GLU A 36 10.88 50.47 -6.44
C GLU A 36 12.06 50.80 -7.35
N ALA A 37 12.38 49.88 -8.29
CA ALA A 37 13.41 50.14 -9.30
C ALA A 37 13.02 51.29 -10.24
N ALA A 38 11.74 51.32 -10.68
CA ALA A 38 11.22 52.40 -11.51
C ALA A 38 11.26 53.73 -10.74
N ASP A 39 10.76 53.77 -9.50
CA ASP A 39 10.79 55.00 -8.67
C ASP A 39 12.22 55.52 -8.52
N THR A 40 13.19 54.66 -8.28
CA THR A 40 14.61 55.07 -8.16
C THR A 40 15.17 55.63 -9.49
N ALA A 41 14.89 54.98 -10.62
CA ALA A 41 15.38 55.38 -11.93
C ALA A 41 14.77 56.73 -12.36
N TYR A 42 13.46 56.84 -12.26
CA TYR A 42 12.74 58.07 -12.67
C TYR A 42 13.01 59.23 -11.72
N ASP A 43 13.17 59.02 -10.40
CA ASP A 43 13.57 60.11 -9.48
C ASP A 43 14.95 60.67 -9.80
N ARG A 44 15.89 59.84 -10.29
CA ARG A 44 17.20 60.31 -10.78
C ARG A 44 17.05 61.18 -12.04
N THR A 45 16.18 60.78 -12.95
CA THR A 45 15.92 61.52 -14.19
C THR A 45 15.24 62.87 -13.90
N LEU A 46 14.22 62.88 -13.03
CA LEU A 46 13.58 64.10 -12.56
C LEU A 46 14.57 65.12 -11.95
N LEU A 47 15.48 64.58 -11.09
CA LEU A 47 16.51 65.42 -10.49
C LEU A 47 17.50 65.95 -11.51
N ALA A 48 17.89 65.12 -12.49
CA ALA A 48 18.78 65.63 -13.57
C ALA A 48 18.15 66.75 -14.37
N SER A 49 16.86 66.61 -14.71
CA SER A 49 16.11 67.72 -15.41
C SER A 49 15.99 68.96 -14.56
N ALA A 50 15.66 68.79 -13.25
CA ALA A 50 15.61 69.98 -12.37
C ALA A 50 16.97 70.70 -12.25
N ARG A 51 18.08 69.96 -12.25
CA ARG A 51 19.44 70.50 -12.23
C ARG A 51 19.77 71.22 -13.54
N THR A 52 19.36 70.63 -14.69
CA THR A 52 19.56 71.29 -15.99
C THR A 52 18.80 72.59 -16.08
N ILE A 53 17.53 72.63 -15.65
CA ILE A 53 16.74 73.87 -15.54
C ILE A 53 17.40 74.85 -14.56
N ALA A 54 17.88 74.36 -13.41
CA ALA A 54 18.59 75.21 -12.45
C ALA A 54 19.87 75.84 -13.03
N ALA A 55 20.60 75.11 -13.87
CA ALA A 55 21.80 75.65 -14.53
C ALA A 55 21.47 76.82 -15.51
N GLY A 56 20.29 76.81 -16.17
CA GLY A 56 19.79 77.82 -17.06
C GLY A 56 19.25 79.09 -16.36
N LEU A 57 19.25 79.11 -15.02
CA LEU A 57 18.86 80.32 -14.27
C LEU A 57 19.97 81.40 -14.32
N SER A 58 19.67 82.61 -14.88
CA SER A 58 20.56 83.74 -14.97
C SER A 58 19.82 85.01 -14.63
N GLN A 59 20.56 86.02 -14.24
CA GLN A 59 20.01 87.36 -14.00
C GLN A 59 20.06 88.16 -15.32
N ARG A 60 18.91 88.74 -15.73
CA ARG A 60 18.82 89.71 -16.82
C ARG A 60 18.03 90.90 -16.33
N ASP A 61 18.55 92.07 -16.57
CA ASP A 61 17.88 93.33 -16.24
C ASP A 61 17.37 93.49 -14.81
N GLY A 62 18.14 92.96 -13.85
CA GLY A 62 17.76 93.03 -12.42
C GLY A 62 16.67 92.06 -11.98
N SER A 63 16.23 91.17 -12.86
CA SER A 63 15.27 90.11 -12.59
C SER A 63 15.85 88.73 -12.92
N LEU A 64 15.38 87.69 -12.22
CA LEU A 64 15.77 86.27 -12.49
C LEU A 64 15.04 85.83 -13.78
N SER A 65 15.79 85.32 -14.74
CA SER A 65 15.28 84.76 -15.98
C SER A 65 15.68 83.29 -16.05
N ALA A 66 14.79 82.42 -16.46
CA ALA A 66 15.03 81.03 -16.67
C ALA A 66 15.06 80.73 -18.18
N ASP A 67 16.23 80.45 -18.69
CA ASP A 67 16.37 79.83 -20.01
C ASP A 67 16.32 78.33 -19.87
N VAL A 68 15.14 77.72 -20.18
CA VAL A 68 14.91 76.31 -20.02
C VAL A 68 15.31 75.60 -21.32
N PRO A 69 16.48 74.92 -21.35
CA PRO A 69 16.91 74.25 -22.56
C PRO A 69 15.92 73.13 -22.93
N TYR A 70 15.58 73.02 -24.20
CA TYR A 70 14.71 71.98 -24.71
C TYR A 70 15.19 70.57 -24.27
N VAL A 71 16.51 70.39 -24.23
CA VAL A 71 17.17 69.13 -23.76
C VAL A 71 16.80 68.80 -22.31
N ALA A 72 16.46 69.72 -21.44
CA ALA A 72 16.04 69.44 -20.07
C ALA A 72 14.69 68.73 -19.99
N LEU A 73 13.87 68.88 -21.04
CA LEU A 73 12.55 68.29 -21.19
C LEU A 73 12.55 67.12 -22.18
N ASP A 74 13.50 67.08 -23.10
CA ASP A 74 13.62 66.14 -24.20
C ASP A 74 14.00 64.70 -23.69
N THR A 75 14.69 64.60 -22.55
CA THR A 75 15.04 63.35 -21.93
C THR A 75 13.80 62.46 -21.64
N PHE A 76 12.63 63.08 -21.60
CA PHE A 76 11.34 62.44 -21.35
C PHE A 76 10.48 62.30 -22.61
N ALA A 77 10.87 62.98 -23.72
CA ALA A 77 10.12 62.95 -24.99
C ALA A 77 10.19 61.52 -25.64
N TYR A 78 11.18 60.73 -25.30
CA TYR A 78 11.31 59.31 -25.76
C TYR A 78 10.35 58.33 -25.06
N ASP A 79 9.84 58.68 -23.89
CA ASP A 79 8.89 57.84 -23.18
C ASP A 79 7.49 58.44 -23.34
N SER A 80 6.78 57.97 -24.36
CA SER A 80 5.46 58.48 -24.79
C SER A 80 4.33 58.30 -23.75
N ALA A 81 4.62 57.74 -22.60
CA ALA A 81 3.61 57.38 -21.58
C ALA A 81 3.47 58.43 -20.47
N GLY A 82 4.41 59.35 -20.26
CA GLY A 82 4.40 60.28 -19.15
C GLY A 82 4.28 61.76 -19.62
N ARG A 83 3.53 62.61 -18.89
CA ARG A 83 3.50 64.04 -19.05
C ARG A 83 4.40 64.69 -18.03
N ILE A 84 5.18 65.68 -18.48
CA ILE A 84 6.10 66.45 -17.65
C ILE A 84 5.59 67.84 -17.48
N TYR A 85 5.69 68.34 -16.29
CA TYR A 85 5.36 69.68 -15.88
C TYR A 85 6.56 70.26 -15.14
N TYR A 86 6.87 71.50 -15.37
CA TYR A 86 7.90 72.24 -14.62
C TYR A 86 7.40 73.60 -14.17
N GLN A 87 7.93 74.04 -13.06
CA GLN A 87 7.68 75.36 -12.52
C GLN A 87 8.99 75.95 -11.94
N VAL A 88 9.29 77.20 -12.30
CA VAL A 88 10.45 77.90 -11.77
C VAL A 88 9.94 79.18 -11.06
N ASN A 89 10.23 79.23 -9.76
CA ASN A 89 9.87 80.41 -8.93
C ASN A 89 11.13 81.18 -8.54
N ASP A 90 10.99 82.46 -8.43
CA ASP A 90 12.04 83.35 -7.93
C ASP A 90 12.23 83.24 -6.42
N ILE A 91 13.11 84.11 -5.84
CA ILE A 91 13.35 84.09 -4.39
C ILE A 91 12.13 84.57 -3.57
N HIS A 92 11.14 85.25 -4.20
CA HIS A 92 9.87 85.69 -3.62
C HIS A 92 8.70 84.74 -3.93
N GLN A 93 8.97 83.56 -4.44
CA GLN A 93 7.97 82.56 -4.86
C GLN A 93 7.08 83.00 -6.02
N LYS A 94 7.51 84.01 -6.79
CA LYS A 94 6.83 84.49 -8.03
C LYS A 94 7.22 83.57 -9.18
N LEU A 95 6.26 83.15 -10.01
CA LEU A 95 6.49 82.36 -11.21
C LEU A 95 7.36 83.11 -12.20
N ILE A 96 8.47 82.53 -12.64
CA ILE A 96 9.35 83.00 -13.69
C ILE A 96 9.04 82.25 -15.03
N SER A 97 8.90 80.93 -14.95
CA SER A 97 8.68 80.16 -16.18
C SER A 97 7.97 78.79 -15.80
N GLY A 98 7.23 78.30 -16.75
CA GLY A 98 6.58 76.96 -16.63
C GLY A 98 5.09 77.06 -16.28
N TYR A 99 4.57 75.98 -15.68
CA TYR A 99 3.16 75.78 -15.37
C TYR A 99 2.79 76.43 -14.02
N GLU A 100 1.64 77.06 -13.96
CA GLU A 100 1.12 77.61 -12.70
C GLU A 100 0.56 76.54 -11.78
N ASN A 101 0.59 76.82 -10.46
CA ASN A 101 -0.06 76.00 -9.42
C ASN A 101 0.45 74.54 -9.29
N LEU A 102 1.72 74.31 -9.67
CA LEU A 102 2.31 72.98 -9.36
C LEU A 102 2.43 72.80 -7.84
N PRO A 103 1.87 71.71 -7.26
CA PRO A 103 1.85 71.57 -5.82
C PRO A 103 3.23 71.63 -5.18
N GLY A 104 3.35 72.35 -4.07
CA GLY A 104 4.57 72.43 -3.28
C GLY A 104 4.76 71.22 -2.39
N PRO A 105 5.95 71.06 -1.79
CA PRO A 105 6.21 69.93 -0.91
C PRO A 105 5.34 69.99 0.35
N PRO A 106 4.65 68.90 0.72
CA PRO A 106 3.91 68.82 1.98
C PRO A 106 4.79 69.11 3.20
N PRO A 107 4.22 69.67 4.27
CA PRO A 107 4.96 69.84 5.54
C PRO A 107 5.57 68.53 6.03
N GLY A 108 6.86 68.54 6.38
CA GLY A 108 7.56 67.35 6.87
C GLY A 108 8.16 66.42 5.80
N THR A 109 8.10 66.80 4.50
CA THR A 109 8.75 66.01 3.44
C THR A 109 10.27 65.90 3.70
N PRO A 110 10.83 64.69 3.81
CA PRO A 110 12.25 64.49 4.09
C PRO A 110 13.11 65.02 2.94
N ARG A 111 14.29 65.53 3.26
CA ARG A 111 15.34 65.85 2.29
C ARG A 111 16.09 64.58 1.95
N THR A 112 16.56 64.44 0.72
CA THR A 112 17.33 63.26 0.32
C THR A 112 18.76 63.36 0.85
N ASP A 113 19.23 62.29 1.51
CA ASP A 113 20.61 62.20 2.03
C ASP A 113 21.65 61.98 0.92
N SER A 114 21.23 61.51 -0.24
CA SER A 114 22.11 61.12 -1.37
C SER A 114 22.58 62.30 -2.23
N TYR A 115 22.04 63.50 -2.03
CA TYR A 115 22.41 64.71 -2.82
C TYR A 115 22.53 65.91 -1.88
N PRO A 116 23.53 66.76 -2.08
CA PRO A 116 23.74 67.84 -1.15
C PRO A 116 22.52 68.76 -1.06
N ALA A 117 21.80 68.52 -0.05
CA ALA A 117 21.04 69.40 0.83
C ALA A 117 19.70 69.98 0.35
N LEU A 118 19.29 70.02 -0.93
CA LEU A 118 18.22 70.92 -1.34
C LEU A 118 17.12 70.27 -2.21
N ALA A 119 17.17 68.99 -2.50
CA ALA A 119 16.14 68.26 -3.26
C ALA A 119 15.14 67.54 -2.36
N ARG A 120 13.85 67.66 -2.66
CA ARG A 120 12.76 66.91 -1.99
C ARG A 120 11.92 66.19 -3.02
N PHE A 121 11.64 64.89 -2.82
CA PHE A 121 10.73 64.14 -3.68
C PHE A 121 9.42 63.88 -2.94
N TYR A 122 8.30 64.06 -3.63
CA TYR A 122 6.98 63.83 -3.06
C TYR A 122 5.96 63.49 -4.15
N ASN A 123 4.89 62.85 -3.74
CA ASN A 123 3.75 62.55 -4.61
C ASN A 123 2.68 63.63 -4.41
N ALA A 124 2.07 64.06 -5.50
CA ALA A 124 1.03 65.08 -5.48
C ALA A 124 -0.04 64.79 -6.55
N LYS A 125 -1.11 65.55 -6.56
CA LYS A 125 -2.09 65.56 -7.66
C LYS A 125 -2.02 66.87 -8.41
N TYR A 126 -1.88 66.81 -9.75
CA TYR A 126 -1.91 67.94 -10.60
C TYR A 126 -2.81 67.69 -11.83
N ASN A 127 -3.72 68.55 -12.13
CA ASN A 127 -4.74 68.38 -13.18
C ASN A 127 -5.49 67.02 -13.13
N GLY A 128 -5.81 66.52 -11.93
CA GLY A 128 -6.52 65.28 -11.74
C GLY A 128 -5.66 64.00 -11.86
N GLN A 129 -4.38 64.14 -12.23
CA GLN A 129 -3.43 63.05 -12.36
C GLN A 129 -2.50 62.95 -11.16
N ASN A 130 -2.09 61.73 -10.79
CA ASN A 130 -1.04 61.55 -9.79
C ASN A 130 0.32 61.86 -10.43
N VAL A 131 1.09 62.70 -9.77
CA VAL A 131 2.41 63.15 -10.24
C VAL A 131 3.46 62.93 -9.15
N ARG A 132 4.65 62.56 -9.56
CA ARG A 132 5.85 62.57 -8.73
C ARG A 132 6.58 63.85 -8.97
N VAL A 133 6.90 64.57 -7.94
CA VAL A 133 7.51 65.89 -8.02
C VAL A 133 8.87 65.90 -7.34
N VAL A 134 9.84 66.50 -7.98
CA VAL A 134 11.10 66.96 -7.35
C VAL A 134 11.05 68.41 -7.13
N SER A 135 11.29 68.96 -5.96
CA SER A 135 11.53 70.36 -5.67
C SER A 135 13.01 70.54 -5.37
N LEU A 136 13.70 71.31 -6.18
CA LEU A 136 15.11 71.64 -6.03
C LEU A 136 15.25 73.14 -5.67
N LEU A 137 15.94 73.42 -4.59
CA LEU A 137 16.27 74.78 -4.20
C LEU A 137 17.67 75.16 -4.73
N LYS A 138 17.80 76.27 -5.46
CA LYS A 138 19.06 76.82 -5.95
C LYS A 138 19.35 78.11 -5.23
N ALA A 139 20.53 78.24 -4.60
CA ALA A 139 20.99 79.47 -4.04
C ALA A 139 21.30 80.47 -5.20
N VAL A 140 20.75 81.68 -5.12
CA VAL A 140 21.04 82.79 -5.98
C VAL A 140 21.75 83.80 -5.12
N SER A 141 23.00 84.17 -5.52
CA SER A 141 23.82 85.16 -4.83
C SER A 141 24.37 86.11 -5.89
N GLU A 142 23.60 87.13 -6.15
CA GLU A 142 23.90 88.14 -7.11
C GLU A 142 23.91 89.53 -6.38
N PRO A 143 24.56 90.61 -6.95
CA PRO A 143 24.82 91.85 -6.23
C PRO A 143 23.59 92.53 -5.58
N ASN A 144 22.40 92.33 -6.06
CA ASN A 144 21.14 92.89 -5.54
C ASN A 144 20.06 91.79 -5.21
N MET A 145 20.42 90.55 -5.21
CA MET A 145 19.43 89.46 -5.03
C MET A 145 20.07 88.29 -4.34
N ASN A 146 19.72 88.09 -3.07
CA ASN A 146 20.17 86.98 -2.27
C ASN A 146 18.97 86.16 -1.79
N GLY A 147 18.91 84.87 -2.11
CA GLY A 147 17.81 83.95 -1.71
C GLY A 147 17.85 82.58 -2.37
N MET A 148 16.77 81.83 -2.20
CA MET A 148 16.62 80.50 -2.80
C MET A 148 15.55 80.59 -3.89
N ALA A 149 15.91 80.31 -5.15
CA ALA A 149 14.97 79.98 -6.22
C ALA A 149 14.51 78.54 -6.14
N GLU A 150 13.22 78.25 -6.38
CA GLU A 150 12.66 76.93 -6.33
C GLU A 150 12.31 76.44 -7.74
N ILE A 151 12.87 75.29 -8.12
CA ILE A 151 12.60 74.58 -9.36
C ILE A 151 11.82 73.34 -9.04
N ARG A 152 10.60 73.19 -9.54
CA ARG A 152 9.79 71.99 -9.43
C ARG A 152 9.69 71.37 -10.79
N VAL A 153 9.95 70.05 -10.84
CA VAL A 153 9.70 69.21 -12.03
C VAL A 153 8.82 68.03 -11.59
N ALA A 154 7.77 67.78 -12.31
CA ALA A 154 6.80 66.79 -12.05
C ALA A 154 6.60 65.89 -13.26
N GLU A 155 6.38 64.58 -13.02
CA GLU A 155 6.07 63.59 -14.04
C GLU A 155 4.86 62.76 -13.58
N THR A 156 4.01 62.36 -14.51
CA THR A 156 2.85 61.49 -14.23
C THR A 156 3.30 60.06 -13.91
N ASP A 157 2.54 59.35 -13.05
CA ASP A 157 2.86 57.99 -12.58
C ASP A 157 2.74 56.90 -13.67
N GLU A 158 2.20 57.25 -14.85
CA GLU A 158 1.85 56.29 -15.91
C GLU A 158 3.04 55.47 -16.41
N ALA A 159 4.18 56.11 -16.66
CA ALA A 159 5.40 55.44 -17.12
C ALA A 159 5.96 54.45 -16.10
N ARG A 160 5.96 54.86 -14.82
CA ARG A 160 6.42 54.01 -13.70
C ARG A 160 5.56 52.78 -13.52
N VAL A 161 4.23 52.94 -13.55
CA VAL A 161 3.26 51.85 -13.44
C VAL A 161 3.35 50.91 -14.64
N SER A 162 3.52 51.44 -15.83
CA SER A 162 3.70 50.68 -17.06
C SER A 162 4.96 49.79 -16.99
N MET A 163 6.10 50.38 -16.57
CA MET A 163 7.34 49.64 -16.39
C MET A 163 7.22 48.56 -15.35
N ALA A 164 6.63 48.84 -14.20
CA ALA A 164 6.43 47.82 -13.15
C ALA A 164 5.53 46.67 -13.61
N ARG A 165 4.46 46.99 -14.37
CA ARG A 165 3.56 45.98 -14.95
C ARG A 165 4.26 45.12 -16.00
N SER A 166 5.06 45.70 -16.88
CA SER A 166 5.79 44.95 -17.92
C SER A 166 6.80 43.98 -17.29
N LEU A 167 7.56 44.42 -16.27
CA LEU A 167 8.49 43.56 -15.54
C LEU A 167 7.78 42.41 -14.80
N ALA A 168 6.63 42.70 -14.19
CA ALA A 168 5.83 41.69 -13.55
C ALA A 168 5.24 40.69 -14.56
N ALA A 169 4.73 41.16 -15.70
CA ALA A 169 4.18 40.33 -16.77
C ALA A 169 5.24 39.41 -17.39
N ASP A 170 6.43 39.93 -17.67
CA ASP A 170 7.57 39.15 -18.17
C ASP A 170 7.99 38.06 -17.16
N THR A 171 8.04 38.41 -15.89
CA THR A 171 8.38 37.45 -14.82
C THR A 171 7.33 36.36 -14.74
N LEU A 172 6.04 36.70 -14.74
CA LEU A 172 4.93 35.73 -14.70
C LEU A 172 4.92 34.84 -15.94
N LEU A 173 5.20 35.37 -17.12
CA LEU A 173 5.26 34.59 -18.36
C LEU A 173 6.38 33.54 -18.29
N ARG A 174 7.58 33.95 -17.87
CA ARG A 174 8.72 33.00 -17.71
C ARG A 174 8.44 31.94 -16.66
N LEU A 175 7.91 32.31 -15.49
CA LEU A 175 7.53 31.38 -14.45
C LEU A 175 6.41 30.44 -14.89
N GLY A 176 5.43 30.95 -15.67
CA GLY A 176 4.37 30.15 -16.27
C GLY A 176 4.89 29.05 -17.20
N MET A 177 5.83 29.41 -18.09
CA MET A 177 6.47 28.43 -18.97
C MET A 177 7.24 27.38 -18.20
N LEU A 178 7.98 27.77 -17.16
CA LEU A 178 8.70 26.83 -16.29
C LEU A 178 7.75 25.91 -15.53
N ALA A 179 6.64 26.45 -15.01
CA ALA A 179 5.62 25.68 -14.30
C ALA A 179 4.96 24.63 -15.19
N VAL A 180 4.59 25.00 -16.43
CA VAL A 180 4.05 24.08 -17.42
C VAL A 180 5.08 22.98 -17.75
N GLY A 181 6.33 23.35 -17.99
CA GLY A 181 7.42 22.39 -18.23
C GLY A 181 7.62 21.43 -17.08
N ALA A 182 7.61 21.93 -15.84
CA ALA A 182 7.72 21.10 -14.64
C ALA A 182 6.54 20.12 -14.49
N LEU A 183 5.30 20.59 -14.72
CA LEU A 183 4.10 19.74 -14.68
C LEU A 183 4.13 18.63 -15.74
N LEU A 184 4.55 18.96 -16.97
CA LEU A 184 4.73 17.97 -18.04
C LEU A 184 5.81 16.95 -17.72
N LEU A 185 6.94 17.40 -17.17
CA LEU A 185 8.02 16.50 -16.74
C LEU A 185 7.55 15.55 -15.66
N VAL A 186 6.87 16.05 -14.63
CA VAL A 186 6.32 15.21 -13.54
C VAL A 186 5.26 14.24 -14.07
N TRP A 187 4.37 14.70 -14.94
CA TRP A 187 3.38 13.83 -15.59
C TRP A 187 4.05 12.68 -16.36
N PHE A 188 5.09 12.97 -17.13
CA PHE A 188 5.84 11.98 -17.88
C PHE A 188 6.57 11.00 -16.95
N ALA A 189 7.30 11.53 -15.95
CA ALA A 189 8.04 10.72 -14.98
C ALA A 189 7.13 9.77 -14.18
N VAL A 190 6.00 10.28 -13.65
CA VAL A 190 5.01 9.47 -12.93
C VAL A 190 4.38 8.43 -13.84
N SER A 191 4.06 8.79 -15.08
CA SER A 191 3.50 7.85 -16.06
C SER A 191 4.48 6.74 -16.43
N ALA A 192 5.76 7.07 -16.60
CA ALA A 192 6.81 6.09 -16.86
C ALA A 192 7.05 5.16 -15.66
N ALA A 193 7.08 5.72 -14.44
CA ALA A 193 7.27 4.96 -13.21
C ALA A 193 6.12 3.98 -12.89
N LEU A 194 4.88 4.33 -13.28
CA LEU A 194 3.71 3.47 -13.03
C LEU A 194 3.40 2.46 -14.15
N ARG A 195 4.04 2.56 -15.32
CA ARG A 195 3.86 1.61 -16.43
C ARG A 195 4.11 0.14 -16.03
N PRO A 196 5.20 -0.20 -15.30
CA PRO A 196 5.46 -1.58 -14.90
C PRO A 196 4.36 -2.14 -13.99
N LEU A 197 3.79 -1.32 -13.11
CA LEU A 197 2.69 -1.73 -12.25
C LEU A 197 1.41 -2.01 -13.05
N GLU A 198 1.11 -1.21 -14.08
CA GLU A 198 -0.01 -1.47 -14.98
C GLU A 198 0.19 -2.77 -15.77
N ARG A 199 1.40 -3.03 -16.28
CA ARG A 199 1.71 -4.30 -16.96
C ARG A 199 1.54 -5.50 -16.03
N LEU A 200 2.00 -5.39 -14.79
CA LEU A 200 1.83 -6.43 -13.78
C LEU A 200 0.35 -6.68 -13.48
N ARG A 201 -0.43 -5.62 -13.31
CA ARG A 201 -1.88 -5.71 -13.13
C ARG A 201 -2.54 -6.44 -14.28
N THR A 202 -2.28 -6.03 -15.52
CA THR A 202 -2.86 -6.66 -16.72
C THR A 202 -2.44 -8.14 -16.83
N ALA A 203 -1.17 -8.43 -16.56
CA ALA A 203 -0.66 -9.80 -16.57
C ALA A 203 -1.33 -10.70 -15.52
N VAL A 204 -1.80 -10.13 -14.38
CA VAL A 204 -2.55 -10.87 -13.36
C VAL A 204 -4.04 -10.96 -13.72
N GLU A 205 -4.65 -9.87 -14.22
CA GLU A 205 -6.08 -9.82 -14.57
C GLU A 205 -6.43 -10.69 -15.80
N GLU A 206 -5.52 -10.81 -16.75
CA GLU A 206 -5.73 -11.60 -17.97
C GLU A 206 -5.44 -13.11 -17.80
N ARG A 207 -4.92 -13.51 -16.62
CA ARG A 207 -4.66 -14.93 -16.33
C ARG A 207 -5.96 -15.70 -16.15
N GLN A 208 -5.95 -16.90 -16.69
CA GLN A 208 -7.01 -17.88 -16.39
C GLN A 208 -6.89 -18.31 -14.91
N PRO A 209 -8.00 -18.67 -14.26
CA PRO A 209 -8.00 -19.04 -12.83
C PRO A 209 -7.08 -20.22 -12.46
N ASP A 210 -6.74 -21.05 -13.44
CA ASP A 210 -5.88 -22.24 -13.34
C ASP A 210 -4.41 -21.99 -13.72
N ASP A 211 -4.09 -20.79 -14.28
CA ASP A 211 -2.72 -20.43 -14.64
C ASP A 211 -1.92 -19.95 -13.42
N LEU A 212 -1.30 -20.88 -12.72
CA LEU A 212 -0.46 -20.66 -11.54
C LEU A 212 1.04 -20.57 -11.88
N ARG A 213 1.43 -20.31 -13.12
CA ARG A 213 2.84 -20.15 -13.49
C ARG A 213 3.44 -18.91 -12.83
N PRO A 214 4.73 -18.93 -12.43
CA PRO A 214 5.36 -17.78 -11.82
C PRO A 214 5.41 -16.58 -12.78
N LEU A 215 5.27 -15.38 -12.22
CA LEU A 215 5.47 -14.14 -12.95
C LEU A 215 6.96 -13.92 -13.22
N PRO A 216 7.36 -13.49 -14.43
CA PRO A 216 8.76 -13.25 -14.74
C PRO A 216 9.33 -12.08 -13.93
N LEU A 217 10.49 -12.30 -13.29
CA LEU A 217 11.20 -11.29 -12.49
C LEU A 217 12.12 -10.40 -13.33
N VAL A 218 12.40 -10.80 -14.58
CA VAL A 218 13.47 -10.20 -15.41
C VAL A 218 13.15 -8.76 -15.87
N GLU A 219 11.88 -8.38 -15.93
CA GLU A 219 11.44 -7.06 -16.40
C GLU A 219 10.91 -6.15 -15.28
N VAL A 220 11.09 -6.55 -14.02
CA VAL A 220 10.49 -5.84 -12.88
C VAL A 220 11.50 -4.90 -12.26
N GLN A 221 11.13 -3.64 -12.06
CA GLN A 221 11.94 -2.68 -11.31
C GLN A 221 12.26 -3.22 -9.92
N HIS A 222 13.44 -2.87 -9.41
CA HIS A 222 13.95 -3.37 -8.13
C HIS A 222 12.96 -3.21 -6.97
N GLU A 223 12.22 -2.12 -6.96
CA GLU A 223 11.21 -1.77 -5.95
C GLU A 223 9.98 -2.69 -5.98
N LEU A 224 9.63 -3.23 -7.13
CA LEU A 224 8.50 -4.16 -7.29
C LEU A 224 8.92 -5.63 -7.13
N GLY A 225 10.21 -5.92 -7.13
CA GLY A 225 10.75 -7.27 -6.97
C GLY A 225 10.23 -8.02 -5.73
N PRO A 226 10.19 -7.41 -4.52
CA PRO A 226 9.62 -8.05 -3.33
C PRO A 226 8.15 -8.44 -3.49
N LEU A 227 7.34 -7.59 -4.12
CA LEU A 227 5.92 -7.84 -4.38
C LEU A 227 5.72 -9.04 -5.32
N VAL A 228 6.48 -9.08 -6.41
CA VAL A 228 6.41 -10.19 -7.39
C VAL A 228 6.87 -11.51 -6.76
N ARG A 229 7.93 -11.49 -5.92
CA ARG A 229 8.34 -12.68 -5.16
C ARG A 229 7.26 -13.17 -4.19
N ALA A 230 6.62 -12.26 -3.45
CA ALA A 230 5.54 -12.61 -2.54
C ALA A 230 4.36 -13.23 -3.29
N LEU A 231 3.99 -12.67 -4.45
CA LEU A 231 2.93 -13.20 -5.30
C LEU A 231 3.29 -14.57 -5.88
N ASN A 232 4.52 -14.75 -6.37
CA ASN A 232 4.98 -16.06 -6.86
C ASN A 232 4.99 -17.12 -5.76
N HIS A 233 5.39 -16.75 -4.54
CA HIS A 233 5.34 -17.65 -3.39
C HIS A 233 3.88 -18.03 -3.00
N PHE A 234 2.97 -17.09 -3.13
CA PHE A 234 1.54 -17.36 -2.91
C PHE A 234 0.97 -18.30 -3.97
N THR A 235 1.26 -18.05 -5.25
CA THR A 235 0.79 -18.92 -6.36
C THR A 235 1.39 -20.31 -6.26
N GLU A 236 2.65 -20.46 -5.84
CA GLU A 236 3.28 -21.77 -5.63
C GLU A 236 2.60 -22.56 -4.50
N ARG A 237 2.23 -21.89 -3.39
CA ARG A 237 1.44 -22.53 -2.33
C ARG A 237 0.07 -22.99 -2.83
N LEU A 238 -0.61 -22.16 -3.60
CA LEU A 238 -1.90 -22.53 -4.22
C LEU A 238 -1.74 -23.73 -5.14
N ARG A 239 -0.74 -23.71 -6.02
CA ARG A 239 -0.42 -24.82 -6.91
C ARG A 239 -0.22 -26.12 -6.16
N GLY A 240 0.60 -26.12 -5.11
CA GLY A 240 0.82 -27.29 -4.28
C GLY A 240 -0.45 -27.76 -3.56
N GLN A 241 -1.39 -26.88 -3.25
CA GLN A 241 -2.70 -27.27 -2.71
C GLN A 241 -3.57 -27.94 -3.77
N PHE A 242 -3.67 -27.38 -4.97
CA PHE A 242 -4.44 -27.97 -6.07
C PHE A 242 -3.89 -29.32 -6.51
N GLU A 243 -2.57 -29.45 -6.60
CA GLU A 243 -1.93 -30.72 -6.96
C GLU A 243 -2.26 -31.81 -5.92
N ARG A 244 -2.17 -31.51 -4.63
CA ARG A 244 -2.55 -32.44 -3.55
C ARG A 244 -4.03 -32.81 -3.59
N GLN A 245 -4.90 -31.84 -3.86
CA GLN A 245 -6.35 -32.08 -3.99
C GLN A 245 -6.67 -32.96 -5.21
N ALA A 246 -6.05 -32.67 -6.37
CA ALA A 246 -6.23 -33.48 -7.59
C ALA A 246 -5.76 -34.91 -7.38
N GLN A 247 -4.60 -35.10 -6.74
CA GLN A 247 -4.08 -36.42 -6.41
C GLN A 247 -5.04 -37.17 -5.47
N PHE A 248 -5.54 -36.50 -4.42
CA PHE A 248 -6.52 -37.11 -3.50
C PHE A 248 -7.79 -37.58 -4.22
N ILE A 249 -8.34 -36.78 -5.13
CA ILE A 249 -9.53 -37.14 -5.91
C ILE A 249 -9.24 -38.35 -6.82
N ALA A 250 -8.07 -38.34 -7.45
CA ALA A 250 -7.67 -39.44 -8.34
C ALA A 250 -7.51 -40.76 -7.57
N ASP A 251 -6.84 -40.72 -6.42
CA ASP A 251 -6.61 -41.89 -5.55
C ASP A 251 -7.95 -42.43 -4.96
N ALA A 252 -8.81 -41.52 -4.46
CA ALA A 252 -10.14 -41.89 -3.95
C ALA A 252 -11.01 -42.52 -5.03
N ALA A 253 -10.99 -41.99 -6.26
CA ALA A 253 -11.73 -42.55 -7.39
C ALA A 253 -11.21 -43.96 -7.75
N HIS A 254 -9.89 -44.17 -7.69
CA HIS A 254 -9.29 -45.47 -7.97
C HIS A 254 -9.70 -46.50 -6.90
N GLU A 255 -9.59 -46.15 -5.63
CA GLU A 255 -9.91 -47.01 -4.49
C GLU A 255 -11.41 -47.34 -4.36
N LEU A 256 -12.29 -46.46 -4.86
CA LEU A 256 -13.73 -46.72 -4.95
C LEU A 256 -14.08 -47.61 -6.16
N ARG A 257 -13.40 -47.45 -7.30
CA ARG A 257 -13.71 -48.16 -8.56
C ARG A 257 -13.47 -49.67 -8.40
N THR A 258 -12.39 -50.06 -7.75
CA THR A 258 -11.98 -51.45 -7.59
C THR A 258 -13.03 -52.30 -6.85
N PRO A 259 -13.50 -51.96 -5.61
CA PRO A 259 -14.51 -52.73 -4.91
C PRO A 259 -15.89 -52.64 -5.61
N LEU A 260 -16.23 -51.54 -6.25
CA LEU A 260 -17.47 -51.42 -7.02
C LEU A 260 -17.48 -52.36 -8.23
N ALA A 261 -16.37 -52.46 -8.97
CA ALA A 261 -16.25 -53.41 -10.07
C ALA A 261 -16.33 -54.86 -9.60
N ALA A 262 -15.67 -55.18 -8.47
CA ALA A 262 -15.76 -56.52 -7.87
C ALA A 262 -17.18 -56.86 -7.42
N LEU A 263 -17.88 -55.90 -6.77
CA LEU A 263 -19.27 -56.06 -6.36
C LEU A 263 -20.18 -56.31 -7.56
N LYS A 264 -20.04 -55.51 -8.62
CA LYS A 264 -20.81 -55.64 -9.87
C LYS A 264 -20.59 -57.05 -10.49
N ALA A 265 -19.32 -57.48 -10.63
CA ALA A 265 -18.99 -58.76 -11.23
C ALA A 265 -19.61 -59.95 -10.42
N ARG A 266 -19.57 -59.87 -9.09
CA ARG A 266 -20.18 -60.89 -8.21
C ARG A 266 -21.69 -60.93 -8.34
N LEU A 267 -22.36 -59.79 -8.39
CA LEU A 267 -23.81 -59.70 -8.59
C LEU A 267 -24.20 -60.25 -9.96
N GLU A 268 -23.44 -59.96 -11.03
CA GLU A 268 -23.67 -60.51 -12.38
C GLU A 268 -23.52 -62.03 -12.42
N LEU A 269 -22.52 -62.57 -11.65
CA LEU A 269 -22.36 -64.04 -11.55
C LEU A 269 -23.52 -64.70 -10.78
N GLY A 270 -23.93 -64.07 -9.66
CA GLY A 270 -25.08 -64.52 -8.88
C GLY A 270 -26.38 -64.57 -9.69
N LEU A 271 -26.62 -63.53 -10.49
CA LEU A 271 -27.79 -63.42 -11.36
C LEU A 271 -27.82 -64.49 -12.47
N ARG A 272 -26.68 -65.05 -12.84
CA ARG A 272 -26.59 -66.12 -13.84
C ARG A 272 -26.74 -67.50 -13.28
N SER A 273 -26.68 -67.67 -11.95
CA SER A 273 -26.82 -68.93 -11.27
C SER A 273 -28.29 -69.20 -10.90
N ASN A 274 -28.72 -70.48 -11.00
CA ASN A 274 -30.03 -70.93 -10.56
C ASN A 274 -29.97 -71.64 -9.17
N GLU A 275 -28.78 -71.66 -8.57
CA GLU A 275 -28.58 -72.35 -7.29
C GLU A 275 -28.81 -71.44 -6.09
N PRO A 276 -29.70 -71.81 -5.16
CA PRO A 276 -29.99 -71.02 -3.96
C PRO A 276 -28.76 -70.72 -3.07
N GLU A 277 -27.82 -71.68 -2.99
CA GLU A 277 -26.60 -71.54 -2.17
C GLU A 277 -25.64 -70.51 -2.82
N THR A 278 -25.55 -70.46 -4.14
CA THR A 278 -24.77 -69.46 -4.88
C THR A 278 -25.36 -68.08 -4.67
N TRP A 279 -26.66 -67.95 -4.62
CA TRP A 279 -27.31 -66.67 -4.31
C TRP A 279 -27.03 -66.20 -2.91
N ARG A 280 -27.09 -67.07 -1.92
CA ARG A 280 -26.79 -66.74 -0.53
C ARG A 280 -25.37 -66.24 -0.35
N THR A 281 -24.39 -66.99 -0.87
CA THR A 281 -22.98 -66.59 -0.81
C THR A 281 -22.71 -65.27 -1.58
N THR A 282 -23.39 -65.05 -2.68
CA THR A 282 -23.31 -63.78 -3.45
C THR A 282 -23.87 -62.63 -2.64
N LEU A 283 -25.05 -62.78 -2.01
CA LEU A 283 -25.64 -61.77 -1.16
C LEU A 283 -24.78 -61.44 0.08
N GLU A 284 -24.26 -62.45 0.75
CA GLU A 284 -23.36 -62.27 1.91
C GLU A 284 -22.07 -61.53 1.51
N SER A 285 -21.46 -61.92 0.40
CA SER A 285 -20.24 -61.25 -0.10
C SER A 285 -20.50 -59.87 -0.64
N SER A 286 -21.70 -59.63 -1.17
CA SER A 286 -22.13 -58.29 -1.60
C SER A 286 -22.36 -57.34 -0.43
N ALA A 287 -23.00 -57.84 0.64
CA ALA A 287 -23.18 -57.11 1.88
C ALA A 287 -21.83 -56.69 2.48
N GLN A 288 -20.87 -57.65 2.59
CA GLN A 288 -19.50 -57.33 3.04
C GLN A 288 -18.79 -56.29 2.16
N SER A 289 -19.00 -56.35 0.83
CA SER A 289 -18.41 -55.38 -0.08
C SER A 289 -19.02 -53.98 0.09
N THR A 290 -20.34 -53.93 0.37
CA THR A 290 -21.04 -52.68 0.68
C THR A 290 -20.56 -52.08 2.00
N ASP A 291 -20.38 -52.91 3.05
CA ASP A 291 -19.83 -52.43 4.33
C ASP A 291 -18.42 -51.87 4.17
N ARG A 292 -17.56 -52.50 3.36
CA ARG A 292 -16.22 -51.96 3.04
C ARG A 292 -16.27 -50.63 2.30
N LEU A 293 -17.18 -50.48 1.34
CA LEU A 293 -17.37 -49.21 0.60
C LEU A 293 -17.88 -48.12 1.53
N THR A 294 -18.82 -48.43 2.43
CA THR A 294 -19.33 -47.49 3.43
C THR A 294 -18.21 -47.04 4.37
N HIS A 295 -17.40 -47.98 4.83
CA HIS A 295 -16.24 -47.66 5.68
C HIS A 295 -15.24 -46.76 4.96
N LEU A 296 -14.89 -47.07 3.71
CA LEU A 296 -14.01 -46.24 2.88
C LEU A 296 -14.57 -44.81 2.66
N ALA A 297 -15.87 -44.71 2.33
CA ALA A 297 -16.54 -43.42 2.16
C ALA A 297 -16.50 -42.60 3.47
N ASN A 298 -16.75 -43.22 4.62
CA ASN A 298 -16.65 -42.55 5.92
C ASN A 298 -15.22 -42.04 6.20
N GLN A 299 -14.20 -42.81 5.85
CA GLN A 299 -12.80 -42.42 6.03
C GLN A 299 -12.41 -41.26 5.10
N LEU A 300 -12.94 -41.21 3.86
CA LEU A 300 -12.73 -40.07 2.95
C LEU A 300 -13.41 -38.79 3.48
N LEU A 301 -14.64 -38.93 4.04
CA LEU A 301 -15.33 -37.84 4.69
C LEU A 301 -14.61 -37.36 5.94
N SER A 302 -14.04 -38.29 6.72
CA SER A 302 -13.23 -37.97 7.90
C SER A 302 -12.00 -37.15 7.51
N LEU A 303 -11.28 -37.53 6.46
CA LEU A 303 -10.13 -36.77 5.98
C LEU A 303 -10.51 -35.33 5.58
N ALA A 304 -11.67 -35.13 4.92
CA ALA A 304 -12.18 -33.82 4.60
C ALA A 304 -12.57 -32.99 5.85
N ARG A 305 -13.06 -33.65 6.90
CA ARG A 305 -13.35 -33.02 8.20
C ARG A 305 -12.09 -32.59 8.92
N VAL A 306 -11.01 -33.36 8.83
CA VAL A 306 -9.72 -32.98 9.42
C VAL A 306 -9.20 -31.68 8.88
N GLU A 307 -9.31 -31.44 7.57
CA GLU A 307 -8.89 -30.16 6.95
C GLU A 307 -9.71 -28.98 7.49
N ASN A 308 -11.01 -29.15 7.71
CA ASN A 308 -11.88 -28.11 8.27
C ASN A 308 -11.62 -27.89 9.77
N GLY A 309 -11.42 -28.96 10.54
CA GLY A 309 -11.11 -28.88 11.96
C GLY A 309 -9.74 -28.27 12.24
N ALA A 310 -8.75 -28.53 11.39
CA ALA A 310 -7.44 -27.88 11.45
C ALA A 310 -7.54 -26.34 11.30
N ARG A 311 -8.44 -25.86 10.44
CA ARG A 311 -8.74 -24.43 10.34
C ARG A 311 -9.40 -23.88 11.59
N ALA A 312 -10.39 -24.60 12.13
CA ALA A 312 -11.07 -24.20 13.35
C ALA A 312 -10.10 -24.10 14.55
N ILE A 313 -9.16 -25.04 14.67
CA ILE A 313 -8.09 -24.98 15.69
C ILE A 313 -7.20 -23.76 15.49
N ALA A 314 -6.78 -23.49 14.25
CA ALA A 314 -5.94 -22.34 13.92
C ALA A 314 -6.63 -20.98 14.19
N GLU A 315 -7.96 -20.93 14.09
CA GLU A 315 -8.82 -19.78 14.39
C GLU A 315 -9.18 -19.67 15.90
N GLY A 316 -8.63 -20.53 16.74
CA GLY A 316 -8.84 -20.49 18.19
C GLY A 316 -10.03 -21.33 18.68
N GLY A 317 -10.58 -22.22 17.85
CA GLY A 317 -11.70 -23.11 18.18
C GLY A 317 -11.34 -24.33 19.05
N ALA A 318 -10.08 -24.46 19.49
CA ALA A 318 -9.68 -25.55 20.38
C ALA A 318 -10.33 -25.41 21.76
N GLN A 319 -11.00 -26.46 22.22
CA GLN A 319 -11.67 -26.54 23.51
C GLN A 319 -10.81 -27.28 24.53
N LEU A 320 -10.96 -26.94 25.80
CA LEU A 320 -10.34 -27.70 26.89
C LEU A 320 -11.17 -28.95 27.11
N LEU A 321 -10.56 -30.13 27.04
CA LEU A 321 -11.22 -31.42 27.21
C LEU A 321 -10.35 -32.38 28.02
N ASP A 322 -11.01 -33.38 28.64
CA ASP A 322 -10.36 -34.48 29.35
C ASP A 322 -10.13 -35.67 28.40
N LEU A 323 -8.85 -35.92 28.06
CA LEU A 323 -8.44 -37.01 27.19
C LEU A 323 -8.71 -38.40 27.83
N SER A 324 -8.62 -38.49 29.14
CA SER A 324 -8.90 -39.73 29.87
C SER A 324 -10.38 -40.12 29.78
N GLN A 325 -11.26 -39.12 29.87
CA GLN A 325 -12.69 -39.36 29.69
C GLN A 325 -13.02 -39.77 28.26
N LEU A 326 -12.43 -39.07 27.26
CA LEU A 326 -12.64 -39.38 25.85
C LEU A 326 -12.18 -40.80 25.51
N ALA A 327 -11.01 -41.20 26.02
CA ALA A 327 -10.49 -42.57 25.87
C ALA A 327 -11.39 -43.61 26.51
N ARG A 328 -12.00 -43.32 27.68
CA ARG A 328 -12.92 -44.20 28.39
C ARG A 328 -14.22 -44.39 27.59
N GLU A 329 -14.80 -43.31 27.11
CA GLU A 329 -16.02 -43.35 26.29
C GLU A 329 -15.82 -44.16 25.02
N LEU A 330 -14.70 -43.95 24.31
CA LEU A 330 -14.36 -44.74 23.12
C LEU A 330 -14.06 -46.17 23.44
N GLY A 331 -13.30 -46.45 24.50
CA GLY A 331 -13.00 -47.85 24.94
C GLY A 331 -14.28 -48.65 25.19
N MET A 332 -15.27 -48.03 25.89
CA MET A 332 -16.58 -48.65 26.10
C MET A 332 -17.35 -48.86 24.77
N ALA A 333 -17.30 -47.95 23.87
CA ALA A 333 -17.95 -48.06 22.55
C ALA A 333 -17.31 -49.14 21.67
N MET A 334 -15.99 -49.37 21.79
CA MET A 334 -15.24 -50.37 21.03
C MET A 334 -15.21 -51.74 21.66
N ALA A 335 -15.57 -51.90 22.94
CA ALA A 335 -15.56 -53.16 23.66
C ALA A 335 -16.39 -54.28 22.98
N PRO A 336 -17.61 -54.07 22.43
CA PRO A 336 -18.35 -55.11 21.72
C PRO A 336 -17.62 -55.60 20.47
N LEU A 337 -16.92 -54.72 19.76
CA LEU A 337 -16.12 -55.05 18.57
C LEU A 337 -14.90 -55.89 18.95
N ALA A 338 -14.18 -55.48 20.00
CA ALA A 338 -13.05 -56.23 20.55
C ALA A 338 -13.48 -57.66 20.97
N HIS A 339 -14.59 -57.77 21.69
CA HIS A 339 -15.15 -59.09 22.10
C HIS A 339 -15.50 -59.99 20.90
N LYS A 340 -16.14 -59.37 19.86
CA LYS A 340 -16.47 -60.13 18.64
C LYS A 340 -15.23 -60.64 17.91
N ARG A 341 -14.11 -59.93 17.99
CA ARG A 341 -12.81 -60.31 17.40
C ARG A 341 -11.99 -61.27 18.30
N GLY A 342 -12.44 -61.47 19.53
CA GLY A 342 -11.73 -62.31 20.53
C GLY A 342 -10.47 -61.62 21.05
N VAL A 343 -10.42 -60.31 21.09
CA VAL A 343 -9.28 -59.51 21.55
C VAL A 343 -9.64 -58.80 22.86
N ALA A 344 -8.73 -58.86 23.83
CA ALA A 344 -8.91 -58.18 25.10
C ALA A 344 -8.53 -56.67 24.93
N LEU A 345 -9.48 -55.79 25.24
CA LEU A 345 -9.25 -54.34 25.21
C LEU A 345 -9.15 -53.82 26.66
N ALA A 346 -7.99 -53.29 27.01
CA ALA A 346 -7.73 -52.70 28.31
C ALA A 346 -7.54 -51.18 28.22
N LEU A 347 -8.00 -50.45 29.25
CA LEU A 347 -7.78 -49.02 29.39
C LEU A 347 -6.98 -48.76 30.68
N GLU A 348 -5.84 -48.11 30.52
CA GLU A 348 -5.01 -47.56 31.60
C GLU A 348 -5.02 -46.02 31.46
N ALA A 349 -5.79 -45.34 32.27
CA ALA A 349 -5.88 -43.89 32.24
C ALA A 349 -5.65 -43.32 33.63
N ASP A 350 -4.73 -42.35 33.72
CA ASP A 350 -4.53 -41.53 34.88
C ASP A 350 -5.78 -40.71 35.23
N GLU A 351 -5.77 -40.01 36.34
CA GLU A 351 -6.75 -38.97 36.67
C GLU A 351 -6.80 -37.92 35.52
N PRO A 352 -7.83 -37.03 35.47
CA PRO A 352 -8.13 -36.22 34.30
C PRO A 352 -6.90 -35.62 33.64
N VAL A 353 -6.66 -35.95 32.38
CA VAL A 353 -5.57 -35.41 31.56
C VAL A 353 -6.15 -34.37 30.61
N TRP A 354 -5.94 -33.11 30.98
CA TRP A 354 -6.49 -31.97 30.24
C TRP A 354 -5.63 -31.61 29.04
N LEU A 355 -6.27 -31.44 27.91
CA LEU A 355 -5.62 -30.89 26.72
C LEU A 355 -6.56 -29.92 25.97
N ARG A 356 -6.00 -29.00 25.16
CA ARG A 356 -6.76 -28.19 24.25
C ARG A 356 -6.79 -28.80 22.86
N GLY A 357 -7.98 -29.09 22.35
CA GLY A 357 -8.14 -29.70 21.04
C GLY A 357 -9.56 -29.60 20.51
N GLU A 358 -9.79 -30.20 19.36
CA GLU A 358 -11.11 -30.32 18.74
C GLU A 358 -11.65 -31.72 19.08
N PRO A 359 -12.77 -31.84 19.86
CA PRO A 359 -13.24 -33.13 20.37
C PRO A 359 -13.54 -34.17 19.31
N THR A 360 -14.12 -33.73 18.15
CA THR A 360 -14.47 -34.64 17.06
C THR A 360 -13.22 -35.25 16.42
N LEU A 361 -12.18 -34.42 16.20
CA LEU A 361 -10.92 -34.90 15.61
C LEU A 361 -10.16 -35.83 16.57
N LEU A 362 -10.15 -35.53 17.86
CA LEU A 362 -9.49 -36.37 18.84
C LEU A 362 -10.20 -37.73 19.02
N ASN A 363 -11.53 -37.74 18.97
CA ASN A 363 -12.31 -38.97 18.93
C ASN A 363 -12.01 -39.81 17.68
N GLU A 364 -11.89 -39.15 16.54
CA GLU A 364 -11.51 -39.77 15.26
C GLU A 364 -10.10 -40.37 15.30
N LEU A 365 -9.13 -39.64 15.89
CA LEU A 365 -7.76 -40.11 16.09
C LEU A 365 -7.76 -41.41 16.94
N LEU A 366 -8.42 -41.36 18.09
CA LEU A 366 -8.54 -42.51 18.99
C LEU A 366 -9.22 -43.67 18.30
N SER A 367 -10.35 -43.46 17.62
CA SER A 367 -11.09 -44.47 16.89
C SER A 367 -10.22 -45.16 15.83
N ASN A 368 -9.50 -44.39 15.01
CA ASN A 368 -8.61 -44.97 13.99
C ASN A 368 -7.44 -45.77 14.58
N LEU A 369 -6.87 -45.33 15.71
CA LEU A 369 -5.79 -46.06 16.39
C LEU A 369 -6.30 -47.38 16.97
N VAL A 370 -7.43 -47.36 17.69
CA VAL A 370 -7.99 -48.55 18.33
C VAL A 370 -8.52 -49.53 17.28
N ASP A 371 -9.21 -49.05 16.23
CA ASP A 371 -9.72 -49.95 15.17
C ASP A 371 -8.56 -50.61 14.40
N ASN A 372 -7.47 -49.85 14.14
CA ASN A 372 -6.25 -50.41 13.54
C ASN A 372 -5.62 -51.46 14.42
N ALA A 373 -5.47 -51.24 15.73
CA ALA A 373 -4.95 -52.18 16.70
C ALA A 373 -5.79 -53.47 16.74
N LEU A 374 -7.12 -53.31 16.85
CA LEU A 374 -8.06 -54.45 16.86
C LEU A 374 -8.08 -55.24 15.53
N ALA A 375 -7.82 -54.58 14.39
CA ALA A 375 -7.77 -55.24 13.08
C ALA A 375 -6.52 -56.10 12.87
N HIS A 376 -5.41 -55.73 13.51
CA HIS A 376 -4.13 -56.42 13.33
C HIS A 376 -3.75 -57.35 14.49
N THR A 377 -4.45 -57.27 15.60
CA THR A 377 -4.23 -58.20 16.74
C THR A 377 -4.89 -59.54 16.46
N PRO A 378 -4.17 -60.65 16.64
CA PRO A 378 -4.76 -62.00 16.51
C PRO A 378 -5.77 -62.28 17.65
N SER A 379 -6.70 -63.22 17.40
CA SER A 379 -7.63 -63.63 18.42
C SER A 379 -6.88 -64.24 19.64
N GLY A 380 -7.24 -63.79 20.84
CA GLY A 380 -6.55 -64.11 22.09
C GLY A 380 -5.48 -63.12 22.50
N GLY A 381 -5.17 -62.08 21.61
CA GLY A 381 -4.23 -61.05 21.94
C GLY A 381 -4.86 -59.88 22.71
N ASN A 382 -4.03 -58.84 23.02
CA ASN A 382 -4.41 -57.74 23.84
C ASN A 382 -4.21 -56.42 23.05
N VAL A 383 -5.08 -55.47 23.32
CA VAL A 383 -4.92 -54.06 22.92
C VAL A 383 -5.02 -53.21 24.20
N ILE A 384 -4.02 -52.38 24.44
CA ILE A 384 -3.95 -51.52 25.63
C ILE A 384 -4.01 -50.08 25.17
N LEU A 385 -5.04 -49.37 25.60
CA LEU A 385 -5.17 -47.92 25.45
C LEU A 385 -4.68 -47.26 26.71
N ARG A 386 -3.65 -46.40 26.62
CA ARG A 386 -3.03 -45.75 27.76
C ARG A 386 -3.06 -44.25 27.62
N VAL A 387 -3.49 -43.55 28.67
CA VAL A 387 -3.47 -42.06 28.74
C VAL A 387 -2.70 -41.66 29.98
N THR A 388 -1.64 -40.87 29.79
CA THR A 388 -0.77 -40.43 30.88
C THR A 388 -0.48 -38.94 30.83
N ALA A 389 -0.24 -38.30 31.98
CA ALA A 389 0.17 -36.93 32.09
C ALA A 389 1.56 -36.67 31.42
N PRO A 390 1.85 -35.50 30.85
CA PRO A 390 0.98 -34.31 30.83
C PRO A 390 -0.14 -34.35 29.77
N ALA A 391 -0.01 -35.04 28.63
CA ALA A 391 -1.02 -35.28 27.61
C ALA A 391 -0.44 -36.25 26.56
N VAL A 392 -0.25 -37.51 26.98
CA VAL A 392 0.29 -38.57 26.15
C VAL A 392 -0.76 -39.67 25.99
N LEU A 393 -1.02 -40.03 24.75
CA LEU A 393 -1.87 -41.13 24.37
C LEU A 393 -1.01 -42.25 23.76
N GLU A 394 -1.16 -43.46 24.24
CA GLU A 394 -0.53 -44.65 23.66
C GLU A 394 -1.58 -45.71 23.34
N VAL A 395 -1.41 -46.37 22.20
CA VAL A 395 -2.15 -47.58 21.82
C VAL A 395 -1.12 -48.64 21.51
N GLU A 396 -1.18 -49.74 22.29
CA GLU A 396 -0.26 -50.86 22.16
C GLU A 396 -1.06 -52.12 21.81
N ASP A 397 -0.57 -52.89 20.84
CA ASP A 397 -1.21 -54.11 20.35
C ASP A 397 -0.23 -55.28 20.28
N ASP A 398 -0.76 -56.52 20.32
CA ASP A 398 0.00 -57.76 20.15
C ASP A 398 0.03 -58.24 18.67
N GLY A 399 -0.05 -57.31 17.73
CA GLY A 399 -0.01 -57.58 16.29
C GLY A 399 1.40 -57.88 15.76
N PRO A 400 1.56 -57.91 14.42
CA PRO A 400 2.85 -58.20 13.78
C PRO A 400 3.85 -57.04 13.77
N GLY A 401 3.51 -55.92 14.38
CA GLY A 401 4.33 -54.71 14.37
C GLY A 401 4.58 -54.09 12.99
N ILE A 402 5.38 -53.04 12.94
CA ILE A 402 5.78 -52.35 11.70
C ILE A 402 7.30 -52.25 11.64
N PRO A 403 7.96 -52.77 10.56
CA PRO A 403 9.39 -52.67 10.37
C PRO A 403 9.85 -51.18 10.33
N LEU A 404 11.06 -50.90 10.81
CA LEU A 404 11.61 -49.58 10.89
C LEU A 404 11.59 -48.83 9.54
N GLU A 405 11.86 -49.57 8.46
CA GLU A 405 11.91 -49.02 7.07
C GLU A 405 10.56 -48.53 6.54
N GLU A 406 9.46 -49.04 7.13
CA GLU A 406 8.09 -48.71 6.69
C GLU A 406 7.41 -47.65 7.58
N ARG A 407 7.98 -47.33 8.76
CA ARG A 407 7.35 -46.49 9.79
C ARG A 407 7.01 -45.07 9.31
N ASP A 408 7.80 -44.51 8.41
CA ASP A 408 7.52 -43.18 7.82
C ASP A 408 6.41 -43.26 6.75
N ARG A 409 6.35 -44.41 6.03
CA ARG A 409 5.43 -44.59 4.91
C ARG A 409 4.02 -44.95 5.33
N VAL A 410 3.83 -45.52 6.51
CA VAL A 410 2.49 -45.94 6.97
C VAL A 410 1.54 -44.76 7.23
N PHE A 411 2.04 -43.52 7.25
CA PHE A 411 1.25 -42.30 7.32
C PHE A 411 0.90 -41.74 5.93
N GLU A 412 1.42 -42.37 4.85
CA GLU A 412 1.03 -42.00 3.48
C GLU A 412 -0.39 -42.48 3.20
N ARG A 413 -1.16 -41.70 2.45
CA ARG A 413 -2.54 -42.07 2.10
C ARG A 413 -2.54 -43.32 1.22
N PHE A 414 -3.47 -44.27 1.52
CA PHE A 414 -3.65 -45.53 0.82
C PHE A 414 -2.46 -46.49 0.87
N TYR A 415 -1.45 -46.24 1.71
CA TYR A 415 -0.35 -47.15 1.92
C TYR A 415 -0.80 -48.37 2.68
N ARG A 416 -0.49 -49.59 2.18
CA ARG A 416 -0.79 -50.87 2.77
C ARG A 416 0.40 -51.79 2.61
N ARG A 417 0.89 -52.31 3.71
CA ARG A 417 1.96 -53.30 3.74
C ARG A 417 1.53 -54.63 3.10
N ASN A 418 0.32 -55.12 3.40
CA ASN A 418 -0.22 -56.33 2.85
C ASN A 418 -1.59 -56.05 2.23
N GLN A 419 -1.70 -56.25 0.92
CA GLN A 419 -2.94 -56.05 0.18
C GLN A 419 -4.02 -57.11 0.50
N GLN A 420 -3.65 -58.22 1.14
CA GLN A 420 -4.58 -59.31 1.51
C GLN A 420 -5.35 -59.01 2.83
N VAL A 421 -4.84 -58.14 3.69
CA VAL A 421 -5.52 -57.76 4.93
C VAL A 421 -6.56 -56.68 4.62
N ALA A 422 -7.78 -56.81 5.10
CA ALA A 422 -8.83 -55.80 4.86
C ALA A 422 -8.48 -54.46 5.51
N GLY A 423 -8.46 -53.37 4.73
CA GLY A 423 -8.22 -52.00 5.19
C GLY A 423 -8.10 -51.05 3.99
N SER A 424 -8.35 -49.76 4.21
CA SER A 424 -8.28 -48.74 3.19
C SER A 424 -6.90 -48.09 3.04
N GLY A 425 -6.01 -48.27 4.04
CA GLY A 425 -4.76 -47.52 4.11
C GLY A 425 -4.92 -46.04 4.47
N LEU A 426 -6.09 -45.60 4.96
CA LEU A 426 -6.36 -44.24 5.34
C LEU A 426 -6.28 -43.98 6.84
N GLY A 427 -6.45 -45.00 7.71
CA GLY A 427 -6.55 -44.81 9.15
C GLY A 427 -5.35 -44.10 9.78
N LEU A 428 -4.12 -44.58 9.52
CA LEU A 428 -2.90 -43.92 10.03
C LEU A 428 -2.61 -42.60 9.34
N ALA A 429 -3.00 -42.43 8.07
CA ALA A 429 -2.91 -41.13 7.39
C ALA A 429 -3.81 -40.08 8.06
N ILE A 430 -5.05 -40.44 8.42
CA ILE A 430 -5.97 -39.60 9.20
C ILE A 430 -5.35 -39.23 10.54
N VAL A 431 -4.81 -40.22 11.26
CA VAL A 431 -4.12 -39.96 12.55
C VAL A 431 -2.98 -38.97 12.38
N GLY A 432 -2.14 -39.14 11.37
CA GLY A 432 -1.04 -38.19 11.07
C GLY A 432 -1.51 -36.77 10.78
N GLU A 433 -2.62 -36.61 10.02
CA GLU A 433 -3.20 -35.27 9.75
C GLU A 433 -3.79 -34.64 11.02
N ILE A 434 -4.47 -35.43 11.87
CA ILE A 434 -5.01 -34.91 13.13
C ILE A 434 -3.88 -34.50 14.09
N CYS A 435 -2.80 -35.31 14.18
CA CYS A 435 -1.63 -34.94 14.97
C CYS A 435 -1.01 -33.62 14.48
N ARG A 436 -0.88 -33.43 13.16
CA ARG A 436 -0.38 -32.17 12.58
C ARG A 436 -1.28 -30.97 12.92
N ALA A 437 -2.61 -31.15 12.86
CA ALA A 437 -3.57 -30.14 13.22
C ALA A 437 -3.47 -29.70 14.68
N HIS A 438 -3.17 -30.63 15.58
CA HIS A 438 -3.01 -30.37 17.01
C HIS A 438 -1.56 -30.07 17.43
N LEU A 439 -0.62 -29.95 16.48
CA LEU A 439 0.82 -29.81 16.76
C LEU A 439 1.38 -30.92 17.66
N ALA A 440 0.75 -32.10 17.60
CA ALA A 440 1.16 -33.26 18.37
C ALA A 440 2.23 -34.09 17.66
N GLN A 441 3.12 -34.68 18.40
CA GLN A 441 4.13 -35.58 17.90
C GLN A 441 3.63 -37.03 17.97
N ILE A 442 3.68 -37.74 16.84
CA ILE A 442 3.38 -39.18 16.75
C ILE A 442 4.66 -39.98 16.55
N THR A 443 4.82 -41.07 17.29
CA THR A 443 5.96 -41.96 17.16
C THR A 443 5.49 -43.44 17.23
N LEU A 444 6.19 -44.30 16.48
CA LEU A 444 5.92 -45.73 16.43
C LEU A 444 7.07 -46.49 17.12
N HIS A 445 6.72 -47.36 18.06
CA HIS A 445 7.67 -48.19 18.81
C HIS A 445 7.27 -49.64 18.70
N ASP A 446 8.20 -50.55 18.99
CA ASP A 446 7.89 -51.96 19.15
C ASP A 446 7.11 -52.18 20.47
N GLY A 447 6.02 -52.93 20.40
CA GLY A 447 5.24 -53.35 21.56
C GLY A 447 5.92 -54.47 22.36
N ALA A 448 5.35 -54.80 23.53
CA ALA A 448 5.94 -55.76 24.47
C ALA A 448 6.09 -57.20 23.90
N GLN A 449 5.23 -57.61 22.96
CA GLN A 449 5.23 -58.98 22.37
C GLN A 449 5.43 -58.93 20.84
N ALA A 450 6.39 -58.16 20.35
CA ALA A 450 6.64 -57.88 18.94
C ALA A 450 5.49 -57.14 18.21
N GLY A 451 4.50 -56.61 18.94
CA GLY A 451 3.40 -55.79 18.43
C GLY A 451 3.81 -54.38 18.11
N LEU A 452 2.83 -53.52 17.93
CA LEU A 452 3.03 -52.11 17.67
C LEU A 452 2.59 -51.25 18.87
N LYS A 453 3.40 -50.26 19.22
CA LYS A 453 3.03 -49.17 20.15
C LYS A 453 3.02 -47.85 19.40
N VAL A 454 1.86 -47.28 19.26
CA VAL A 454 1.68 -45.93 18.72
C VAL A 454 1.60 -44.93 19.87
N ARG A 455 2.49 -43.95 19.92
CA ARG A 455 2.51 -42.90 20.94
C ARG A 455 2.26 -41.56 20.32
N VAL A 456 1.27 -40.85 20.85
CA VAL A 456 0.93 -39.46 20.46
C VAL A 456 1.15 -38.56 21.67
N SER A 457 2.01 -37.58 21.54
CA SER A 457 2.33 -36.61 22.59
C SER A 457 1.79 -35.23 22.18
N PHE A 458 0.83 -34.72 22.92
CA PHE A 458 0.28 -33.39 22.71
C PHE A 458 1.06 -32.36 23.51
N ILE A 459 1.03 -31.09 23.03
CA ILE A 459 1.57 -29.98 23.81
C ILE A 459 0.61 -29.75 24.97
N ALA A 460 1.12 -29.85 26.20
CA ALA A 460 0.35 -29.53 27.41
C ALA A 460 -0.14 -28.07 27.34
N GLY A 461 -1.45 -27.87 27.50
CA GLY A 461 -2.11 -26.57 27.43
C GLY A 461 -1.93 -25.75 28.70
#